data_aa0e92e9bc4c3ba044245d623f92cb04
#
_entry.id   aa0e92e9bc4c3ba044245d623f92cb04
#
_cell.length_a   1.000
_cell.length_b   1.000
_cell.length_c   1.000
_cell.angle_alpha   90.00
_cell.angle_beta   90.00
_cell.angle_gamma   90.00
#
_symmetry.space_group_name_H-M   'P 1'
#
loop_
_entity.id
_entity.type
_entity.pdbx_description
1 polymer ?
#
loop_
_entity_poly.entity_id
_entity_poly.type
_entity_poly.pdbx_seq_one_letter_code
_entity_poly.pdbx_strand_id
1 'polypeptide(L)'
;MNKVLIVDDNKVIRLMLSEMLKKIDDIEIAGECESAIEARSFLSKHDIDILLLDVEMPGMTGLELLKLLPEKPATILITAKTGYAIEAFELNVIDYIVKPVSIARVMLAIEKAKELLAMKNSQLNEVNREQIFIKDNKVIRKVLLSEILWLESKGDYVKINTMEKQYIIHSTLKSMEDKLPASEFVRIHRGFLIPVSKIDYIEDGVAFIMGTALPVSETYKNDLLKKLQLI
;
A
#
# COMPACT_ATOMS: atom_id res chain seq x y z
N MET A 1 -11.30 -4.81 2.84
CA MET A 1 -12.06 -4.53 4.10
C MET A 1 -11.09 -3.98 5.12
N ASN A 2 -11.41 -2.83 5.74
CA ASN A 2 -10.55 -2.24 6.77
C ASN A 2 -10.92 -2.80 8.14
N LYS A 3 -9.92 -3.26 8.88
CA LYS A 3 -10.08 -3.83 10.24
C LYS A 3 -10.14 -2.74 11.28
N VAL A 4 -11.22 -2.70 12.04
CA VAL A 4 -11.48 -1.70 13.09
C VAL A 4 -11.40 -2.34 14.47
N LEU A 5 -10.66 -1.72 15.38
CA LEU A 5 -10.66 -2.03 16.80
C LEU A 5 -11.43 -0.93 17.54
N ILE A 6 -12.35 -1.34 18.42
CA ILE A 6 -13.12 -0.44 19.29
C ILE A 6 -12.55 -0.55 20.71
N VAL A 7 -12.20 0.59 21.30
CA VAL A 7 -11.64 0.67 22.67
C VAL A 7 -12.37 1.72 23.48
N ASP A 8 -13.14 1.28 24.46
CA ASP A 8 -13.89 2.13 25.37
C ASP A 8 -14.20 1.32 26.65
N ASP A 9 -14.08 1.87 27.83
CA ASP A 9 -14.36 1.13 29.08
C ASP A 9 -15.88 0.87 29.28
N ASN A 10 -16.72 1.69 28.62
CA ASN A 10 -18.16 1.56 28.69
C ASN A 10 -18.70 0.58 27.64
N LYS A 11 -19.19 -0.57 28.10
CA LYS A 11 -19.77 -1.62 27.25
C LYS A 11 -20.92 -1.12 26.36
N VAL A 12 -21.75 -0.18 26.84
CA VAL A 12 -22.86 0.37 26.07
C VAL A 12 -22.37 1.17 24.87
N ILE A 13 -21.30 1.94 25.06
CA ILE A 13 -20.66 2.71 23.98
C ILE A 13 -20.05 1.75 22.94
N ARG A 14 -19.34 0.69 23.37
CA ARG A 14 -18.78 -0.31 22.44
C ARG A 14 -19.87 -0.96 21.59
N LEU A 15 -20.97 -1.42 22.21
CA LEU A 15 -22.11 -1.99 21.49
C LEU A 15 -22.73 -1.00 20.49
N MET A 16 -22.90 0.25 20.90
CA MET A 16 -23.44 1.31 20.03
C MET A 16 -22.55 1.55 18.84
N LEU A 17 -21.23 1.69 19.04
CA LEU A 17 -20.26 1.87 17.96
C LEU A 17 -20.21 0.65 17.03
N SER A 18 -20.24 -0.56 17.58
CA SER A 18 -20.30 -1.81 16.83
C SER A 18 -21.53 -1.85 15.90
N GLU A 19 -22.72 -1.51 16.42
CA GLU A 19 -23.95 -1.45 15.60
C GLU A 19 -23.91 -0.32 14.53
N MET A 20 -23.22 0.77 14.79
CA MET A 20 -23.00 1.83 13.81
C MET A 20 -22.06 1.37 12.69
N LEU A 21 -20.95 0.71 13.04
CA LEU A 21 -19.94 0.23 12.08
C LEU A 21 -20.48 -0.86 11.16
N LYS A 22 -21.37 -1.73 11.62
CA LYS A 22 -22.04 -2.75 10.79
C LYS A 22 -22.84 -2.16 9.62
N LYS A 23 -23.18 -0.88 9.66
CA LYS A 23 -23.92 -0.16 8.61
C LYS A 23 -23.00 0.53 7.60
N ILE A 24 -21.69 0.41 7.77
CA ILE A 24 -20.68 1.04 6.92
C ILE A 24 -20.02 -0.05 6.08
N ASP A 25 -20.02 0.11 4.78
CA ASP A 25 -19.40 -0.83 3.84
C ASP A 25 -17.87 -0.89 4.00
N ASP A 26 -17.29 -2.03 3.68
CA ASP A 26 -15.84 -2.30 3.71
C ASP A 26 -15.18 -2.19 5.08
N ILE A 27 -15.95 -2.36 6.16
CA ILE A 27 -15.47 -2.40 7.54
C ILE A 27 -15.64 -3.82 8.12
N GLU A 28 -14.59 -4.28 8.79
CA GLU A 28 -14.56 -5.49 9.61
C GLU A 28 -14.24 -5.10 11.04
N ILE A 29 -15.10 -5.45 12.00
CA ILE A 29 -14.81 -5.24 13.42
C ILE A 29 -13.90 -6.39 13.86
N ALA A 30 -12.62 -6.10 14.02
CA ALA A 30 -11.59 -7.06 14.39
C ALA A 30 -11.64 -7.43 15.88
N GLY A 31 -12.14 -6.52 16.71
CA GLY A 31 -12.29 -6.75 18.14
C GLY A 31 -12.82 -5.55 18.91
N GLU A 32 -13.09 -5.80 20.19
CA GLU A 32 -13.46 -4.79 21.18
C GLU A 32 -12.59 -4.95 22.42
N CYS A 33 -12.10 -3.86 22.98
CA CYS A 33 -11.30 -3.85 24.23
C CYS A 33 -11.92 -2.88 25.24
N GLU A 34 -11.86 -3.25 26.52
CA GLU A 34 -12.41 -2.42 27.61
C GLU A 34 -11.36 -1.56 28.33
N SER A 35 -10.10 -1.65 27.92
CA SER A 35 -9.01 -0.88 28.52
C SER A 35 -7.86 -0.66 27.52
N ALA A 36 -7.06 0.37 27.78
CA ALA A 36 -5.86 0.67 27.01
C ALA A 36 -4.81 -0.46 27.08
N ILE A 37 -4.72 -1.18 28.21
CA ILE A 37 -3.79 -2.29 28.39
C ILE A 37 -4.20 -3.48 27.49
N GLU A 38 -5.48 -3.82 27.47
CA GLU A 38 -6.02 -4.85 26.60
C GLU A 38 -5.82 -4.49 25.12
N ALA A 39 -6.14 -3.24 24.75
CA ALA A 39 -5.94 -2.72 23.40
C ALA A 39 -4.48 -2.81 22.96
N ARG A 40 -3.52 -2.47 23.82
CA ARG A 40 -2.09 -2.62 23.53
C ARG A 40 -1.72 -4.07 23.25
N SER A 41 -2.21 -5.00 24.07
CA SER A 41 -1.97 -6.44 23.87
C SER A 41 -2.62 -6.94 22.58
N PHE A 42 -3.80 -6.44 22.21
CA PHE A 42 -4.49 -6.80 20.98
C PHE A 42 -3.73 -6.28 19.76
N LEU A 43 -3.35 -5.00 19.76
CA LEU A 43 -2.60 -4.35 18.68
C LEU A 43 -1.21 -4.97 18.43
N SER A 44 -0.59 -5.57 19.46
CA SER A 44 0.69 -6.28 19.28
C SER A 44 0.58 -7.61 18.55
N LYS A 45 -0.63 -8.15 18.38
CA LYS A 45 -0.89 -9.48 17.81
C LYS A 45 -1.71 -9.43 16.51
N HIS A 46 -2.35 -8.30 16.22
CA HIS A 46 -3.28 -8.18 15.10
C HIS A 46 -3.00 -6.88 14.34
N ASP A 47 -2.99 -6.98 13.03
CA ASP A 47 -2.94 -5.82 12.14
C ASP A 47 -4.31 -5.15 12.14
N ILE A 48 -4.35 -3.89 12.59
CA ILE A 48 -5.53 -3.05 12.68
C ILE A 48 -5.32 -1.81 11.82
N ASP A 49 -6.29 -1.52 10.95
CA ASP A 49 -6.25 -0.35 10.06
C ASP A 49 -6.77 0.90 10.75
N ILE A 50 -7.87 0.78 11.49
CA ILE A 50 -8.56 1.91 12.14
C ILE A 50 -8.76 1.59 13.62
N LEU A 51 -8.48 2.57 14.48
CA LEU A 51 -8.67 2.50 15.92
C LEU A 51 -9.71 3.54 16.36
N LEU A 52 -10.86 3.09 16.89
CA LEU A 52 -11.80 3.92 17.61
C LEU A 52 -11.43 3.85 19.10
N LEU A 53 -11.02 4.96 19.69
CA LEU A 53 -10.38 4.98 21.01
C LEU A 53 -11.00 6.04 21.91
N ASP A 54 -11.53 5.59 23.05
CA ASP A 54 -11.85 6.55 24.12
C ASP A 54 -10.58 7.11 24.75
N VAL A 55 -10.62 8.37 25.12
CA VAL A 55 -9.54 9.05 25.83
C VAL A 55 -9.56 8.70 27.30
N GLU A 56 -10.73 8.72 27.93
CA GLU A 56 -10.88 8.59 29.38
C GLU A 56 -11.20 7.15 29.78
N MET A 57 -10.17 6.39 30.08
CA MET A 57 -10.28 5.03 30.60
C MET A 57 -9.53 4.88 31.93
N PRO A 58 -10.00 4.00 32.83
CA PRO A 58 -9.33 3.74 34.09
C PRO A 58 -7.89 3.20 33.91
N GLY A 59 -6.98 3.69 34.73
CA GLY A 59 -5.58 3.25 34.79
C GLY A 59 -4.67 3.86 33.71
N MET A 60 -4.99 3.71 32.44
CA MET A 60 -4.24 4.28 31.31
C MET A 60 -5.21 4.95 30.35
N THR A 61 -4.93 6.20 30.01
CA THR A 61 -5.73 6.95 29.02
C THR A 61 -5.45 6.50 27.59
N GLY A 62 -6.41 6.76 26.68
CA GLY A 62 -6.21 6.51 25.25
C GLY A 62 -5.03 7.29 24.67
N LEU A 63 -4.77 8.51 25.13
CA LEU A 63 -3.63 9.30 24.69
C LEU A 63 -2.28 8.74 25.16
N GLU A 64 -2.21 8.20 26.37
CA GLU A 64 -1.02 7.50 26.86
C GLU A 64 -0.79 6.21 26.06
N LEU A 65 -1.84 5.46 25.72
CA LEU A 65 -1.73 4.32 24.83
C LEU A 65 -1.11 4.73 23.49
N LEU A 66 -1.60 5.78 22.85
CA LEU A 66 -1.08 6.23 21.55
C LEU A 66 0.40 6.64 21.60
N LYS A 67 0.87 7.20 22.73
CA LYS A 67 2.30 7.54 22.93
C LYS A 67 3.19 6.29 23.02
N LEU A 68 2.64 5.17 23.46
CA LEU A 68 3.37 3.90 23.63
C LEU A 68 3.38 3.03 22.38
N LEU A 69 2.55 3.31 21.37
CA LEU A 69 2.52 2.54 20.14
C LEU A 69 3.64 2.98 19.20
N PRO A 70 4.52 2.06 18.75
CA PRO A 70 5.57 2.37 17.77
C PRO A 70 4.99 2.73 16.40
N GLU A 71 3.95 2.00 15.99
CA GLU A 71 3.15 2.28 14.79
C GLU A 71 1.69 2.44 15.21
N LYS A 72 1.05 3.49 14.72
CA LYS A 72 -0.33 3.82 15.10
C LYS A 72 -1.26 3.48 13.94
N PRO A 73 -2.36 2.75 14.19
CA PRO A 73 -3.46 2.68 13.24
C PRO A 73 -4.03 4.07 12.93
N ALA A 74 -4.82 4.19 11.89
CA ALA A 74 -5.60 5.40 11.62
C ALA A 74 -6.57 5.64 12.80
N THR A 75 -6.22 6.53 13.71
CA THR A 75 -6.89 6.67 15.00
C THR A 75 -7.95 7.77 14.97
N ILE A 76 -9.14 7.42 15.46
CA ILE A 76 -10.26 8.34 15.72
C ILE A 76 -10.51 8.31 17.22
N LEU A 77 -10.35 9.47 17.88
CA LEU A 77 -10.64 9.61 19.30
C LEU A 77 -12.13 9.89 19.53
N ILE A 78 -12.67 9.25 20.57
CA ILE A 78 -14.08 9.42 20.98
C ILE A 78 -14.07 9.71 22.47
N THR A 79 -14.52 10.90 22.91
CA THR A 79 -14.42 11.30 24.32
C THR A 79 -15.54 12.21 24.75
N ALA A 80 -15.80 12.26 26.06
CA ALA A 80 -16.79 13.19 26.65
C ALA A 80 -16.25 14.64 26.78
N LYS A 81 -14.92 14.84 26.73
CA LYS A 81 -14.30 16.15 26.97
C LYS A 81 -13.72 16.76 25.70
N THR A 82 -13.81 18.08 25.61
CA THR A 82 -13.27 18.84 24.45
C THR A 82 -11.81 19.27 24.62
N GLY A 83 -11.26 19.17 25.83
CA GLY A 83 -9.93 19.72 26.16
C GLY A 83 -8.72 18.98 25.56
N TYR A 84 -8.92 17.78 24.98
CA TYR A 84 -7.83 16.96 24.44
C TYR A 84 -7.51 17.23 22.97
N ALA A 85 -8.16 18.21 22.34
CA ALA A 85 -8.01 18.46 20.90
C ALA A 85 -6.57 18.84 20.49
N ILE A 86 -5.85 19.61 21.32
CA ILE A 86 -4.47 20.00 21.04
C ILE A 86 -3.54 18.78 21.10
N GLU A 87 -3.66 17.97 22.15
CA GLU A 87 -2.84 16.77 22.32
C GLU A 87 -3.16 15.70 21.25
N ALA A 88 -4.42 15.57 20.87
CA ALA A 88 -4.86 14.74 19.77
C ALA A 88 -4.19 15.14 18.45
N PHE A 89 -4.12 16.44 18.17
CA PHE A 89 -3.44 16.98 16.98
C PHE A 89 -1.94 16.65 16.98
N GLU A 90 -1.24 16.82 18.12
CA GLU A 90 0.18 16.46 18.23
C GLU A 90 0.45 14.96 18.01
N LEU A 91 -0.53 14.12 18.34
CA LEU A 91 -0.45 12.66 18.12
C LEU A 91 -0.87 12.21 16.71
N ASN A 92 -1.20 13.16 15.83
CA ASN A 92 -1.63 12.92 14.45
C ASN A 92 -2.85 11.99 14.35
N VAL A 93 -3.86 12.18 15.22
CA VAL A 93 -5.13 11.45 15.09
C VAL A 93 -5.92 11.97 13.88
N ILE A 94 -6.65 11.08 13.24
CA ILE A 94 -7.40 11.39 12.02
C ILE A 94 -8.58 12.29 12.30
N ASP A 95 -9.26 12.01 13.40
CA ASP A 95 -10.45 12.73 13.79
C ASP A 95 -10.71 12.63 15.30
N TYR A 96 -11.54 13.55 15.77
CA TYR A 96 -11.90 13.70 17.16
C TYR A 96 -13.43 13.87 17.29
N ILE A 97 -14.07 12.97 18.00
CA ILE A 97 -15.53 12.94 18.18
C ILE A 97 -15.87 13.17 19.64
N VAL A 98 -16.69 14.18 19.89
CA VAL A 98 -17.21 14.44 21.24
C VAL A 98 -18.51 13.67 21.45
N LYS A 99 -18.62 12.94 22.56
CA LYS A 99 -19.85 12.27 22.98
C LYS A 99 -20.95 13.32 23.33
N PRO A 100 -22.20 13.15 22.91
CA PRO A 100 -22.82 11.93 22.38
C PRO A 100 -22.50 11.69 20.89
N VAL A 101 -22.24 10.45 20.55
CA VAL A 101 -21.82 10.04 19.20
C VAL A 101 -23.04 9.82 18.30
N SER A 102 -23.03 10.41 17.11
CA SER A 102 -24.03 10.14 16.08
C SER A 102 -23.45 9.28 14.94
N ILE A 103 -24.30 8.47 14.30
CA ILE A 103 -23.87 7.64 13.17
C ILE A 103 -23.27 8.46 12.04
N ALA A 104 -23.87 9.61 11.69
CA ALA A 104 -23.35 10.50 10.66
C ALA A 104 -21.92 10.96 10.96
N ARG A 105 -21.62 11.27 12.24
CA ARG A 105 -20.29 11.71 12.67
C ARG A 105 -19.27 10.57 12.61
N VAL A 106 -19.66 9.35 12.97
CA VAL A 106 -18.81 8.16 12.84
C VAL A 106 -18.52 7.86 11.37
N MET A 107 -19.53 7.89 10.49
CA MET A 107 -19.35 7.66 9.06
C MET A 107 -18.33 8.64 8.48
N LEU A 108 -18.45 9.93 8.75
CA LEU A 108 -17.51 10.95 8.26
C LEU A 108 -16.07 10.69 8.76
N ALA A 109 -15.90 10.29 10.01
CA ALA A 109 -14.58 9.99 10.55
C ALA A 109 -13.96 8.73 9.92
N ILE A 110 -14.76 7.70 9.70
CA ILE A 110 -14.33 6.46 9.03
C ILE A 110 -13.96 6.74 7.57
N GLU A 111 -14.73 7.55 6.85
CA GLU A 111 -14.39 7.94 5.46
C GLU A 111 -13.04 8.66 5.40
N LYS A 112 -12.78 9.63 6.28
CA LYS A 112 -11.47 10.27 6.38
C LYS A 112 -10.34 9.27 6.64
N ALA A 113 -10.57 8.30 7.52
CA ALA A 113 -9.59 7.26 7.81
C ALA A 113 -9.33 6.37 6.58
N LYS A 114 -10.38 5.97 5.85
CA LYS A 114 -10.26 5.20 4.61
C LYS A 114 -9.48 5.97 3.53
N GLU A 115 -9.77 7.23 3.33
CA GLU A 115 -9.06 8.09 2.37
C GLU A 115 -7.57 8.16 2.69
N LEU A 116 -7.22 8.39 3.95
CA LEU A 116 -5.82 8.46 4.38
C LEU A 116 -5.10 7.13 4.20
N LEU A 117 -5.74 6.00 4.52
CA LEU A 117 -5.20 4.67 4.30
C LEU A 117 -5.01 4.37 2.81
N ALA A 118 -5.94 4.79 1.96
CA ALA A 118 -5.83 4.66 0.51
C ALA A 118 -4.67 5.49 -0.05
N MET A 119 -4.49 6.74 0.41
CA MET A 119 -3.36 7.59 0.03
C MET A 119 -2.02 6.99 0.50
N LYS A 120 -1.95 6.46 1.72
CA LYS A 120 -0.75 5.82 2.27
C LYS A 120 -0.40 4.55 1.48
N ASN A 121 -1.40 3.76 1.13
CA ASN A 121 -1.23 2.57 0.30
C ASN A 121 -0.82 2.91 -1.15
N SER A 122 -1.34 4.01 -1.73
CA SER A 122 -0.91 4.47 -3.05
C SER A 122 0.54 4.96 -3.05
N GLN A 123 0.96 5.71 -2.04
CA GLN A 123 2.36 6.14 -1.88
C GLN A 123 3.32 4.96 -1.66
N LEU A 124 2.94 3.98 -0.83
CA LEU A 124 3.72 2.75 -0.65
C LEU A 124 3.79 1.93 -1.95
N ASN A 125 2.70 1.91 -2.72
CA ASN A 125 2.66 1.28 -4.04
C ASN A 125 3.48 2.06 -5.08
N GLU A 126 3.56 3.39 -5.03
CA GLU A 126 4.44 4.18 -5.88
C GLU A 126 5.90 3.93 -5.56
N VAL A 127 6.29 3.94 -4.28
CA VAL A 127 7.68 3.60 -3.87
C VAL A 127 8.04 2.16 -4.24
N ASN A 128 7.11 1.21 -4.11
CA ASN A 128 7.31 -0.17 -4.55
C ASN A 128 7.24 -0.32 -6.08
N ARG A 129 6.58 0.62 -6.80
CA ARG A 129 6.57 0.66 -8.27
C ARG A 129 7.85 1.20 -8.87
N GLU A 130 8.65 1.95 -8.12
CA GLU A 130 9.90 2.52 -8.60
C GLU A 130 11.09 1.57 -8.52
N GLN A 131 10.98 0.45 -7.81
CA GLN A 131 12.10 -0.44 -7.53
C GLN A 131 11.67 -1.91 -7.41
N ILE A 132 12.61 -2.81 -7.73
CA ILE A 132 12.48 -4.24 -7.46
C ILE A 132 13.68 -4.74 -6.66
N PHE A 133 13.46 -5.78 -5.87
CA PHE A 133 14.55 -6.52 -5.23
C PHE A 133 14.78 -7.82 -6.00
N ILE A 134 16.02 -8.01 -6.43
CA ILE A 134 16.46 -9.20 -7.16
C ILE A 134 17.46 -9.99 -6.34
N LYS A 135 17.46 -11.31 -6.48
CA LYS A 135 18.47 -12.19 -5.90
C LYS A 135 19.55 -12.47 -6.96
N ASP A 136 20.66 -11.76 -6.85
CA ASP A 136 21.84 -11.94 -7.68
C ASP A 136 22.84 -12.81 -6.91
N ASN A 137 22.93 -14.09 -7.27
CA ASN A 137 23.64 -15.13 -6.50
C ASN A 137 23.10 -15.24 -5.06
N LYS A 138 23.90 -14.89 -4.04
CA LYS A 138 23.51 -14.91 -2.63
C LYS A 138 23.15 -13.52 -2.07
N VAL A 139 23.18 -12.48 -2.91
CA VAL A 139 22.98 -11.10 -2.49
C VAL A 139 21.60 -10.62 -2.97
N ILE A 140 20.84 -10.01 -2.10
CA ILE A 140 19.62 -9.28 -2.47
C ILE A 140 20.03 -7.86 -2.87
N ARG A 141 19.70 -7.50 -4.12
CA ARG A 141 20.01 -6.18 -4.68
C ARG A 141 18.74 -5.43 -5.00
N LYS A 142 18.75 -4.16 -4.69
CA LYS A 142 17.74 -3.20 -5.14
C LYS A 142 18.08 -2.74 -6.55
N VAL A 143 17.10 -2.71 -7.44
CA VAL A 143 17.19 -2.19 -8.80
C VAL A 143 16.04 -1.22 -9.03
N LEU A 144 16.32 0.00 -9.44
CA LEU A 144 15.30 0.98 -9.79
C LEU A 144 14.72 0.62 -11.17
N LEU A 145 13.39 0.69 -11.31
CA LEU A 145 12.74 0.39 -12.59
C LEU A 145 13.16 1.38 -13.68
N SER A 146 13.41 2.63 -13.31
CA SER A 146 13.91 3.68 -14.22
C SER A 146 15.30 3.38 -14.81
N GLU A 147 16.11 2.54 -14.15
CA GLU A 147 17.42 2.12 -14.64
C GLU A 147 17.35 0.98 -15.66
N ILE A 148 16.24 0.23 -15.67
CA ILE A 148 16.08 -0.94 -16.53
C ILE A 148 15.89 -0.48 -17.98
N LEU A 149 16.71 -1.03 -18.87
CA LEU A 149 16.63 -0.81 -20.31
C LEU A 149 15.78 -1.92 -20.99
N TRP A 150 16.08 -3.20 -20.67
CA TRP A 150 15.26 -4.35 -21.10
C TRP A 150 15.60 -5.58 -20.29
N LEU A 151 14.69 -6.54 -20.29
CA LEU A 151 14.89 -7.89 -19.76
C LEU A 151 14.95 -8.88 -20.91
N GLU A 152 15.90 -9.81 -20.84
CA GLU A 152 16.16 -10.83 -21.85
C GLU A 152 16.13 -12.23 -21.24
N SER A 153 15.43 -13.17 -21.87
CA SER A 153 15.44 -14.58 -21.48
C SER A 153 16.74 -15.26 -21.92
N LYS A 154 17.37 -15.98 -21.00
CA LYS A 154 18.58 -16.78 -21.24
C LYS A 154 18.40 -18.19 -20.63
N GLY A 155 17.63 -19.05 -21.29
CA GLY A 155 17.26 -20.37 -20.75
C GLY A 155 16.44 -20.24 -19.46
N ASP A 156 16.94 -20.79 -18.37
CA ASP A 156 16.30 -20.73 -17.03
C ASP A 156 16.58 -19.42 -16.27
N TYR A 157 17.22 -18.46 -16.93
CA TYR A 157 17.62 -17.19 -16.33
C TYR A 157 17.00 -16.02 -17.09
N VAL A 158 16.84 -14.92 -16.39
CA VAL A 158 16.53 -13.61 -16.97
C VAL A 158 17.72 -12.70 -16.74
N LYS A 159 18.18 -12.07 -17.82
CA LYS A 159 19.17 -11.01 -17.81
C LYS A 159 18.45 -9.67 -17.76
N ILE A 160 18.69 -8.89 -16.75
CA ILE A 160 18.20 -7.52 -16.59
C ILE A 160 19.32 -6.58 -17.03
N ASN A 161 19.09 -5.85 -18.10
CA ASN A 161 20.04 -4.87 -18.63
C ASN A 161 19.67 -3.50 -18.08
N THR A 162 20.60 -2.84 -17.40
CA THR A 162 20.46 -1.48 -16.89
C THR A 162 21.49 -0.54 -17.53
N MET A 163 21.40 0.75 -17.25
CA MET A 163 22.35 1.73 -17.77
C MET A 163 23.79 1.45 -17.34
N GLU A 164 23.99 0.98 -16.12
CA GLU A 164 25.32 0.80 -15.54
C GLU A 164 25.86 -0.62 -15.66
N LYS A 165 24.98 -1.62 -15.49
CA LYS A 165 25.39 -3.04 -15.38
C LYS A 165 24.29 -4.00 -15.77
N GLN A 166 24.61 -5.28 -15.73
CA GLN A 166 23.72 -6.36 -16.05
C GLN A 166 23.60 -7.30 -14.86
N TYR A 167 22.38 -7.77 -14.61
CA TYR A 167 22.11 -8.78 -13.58
C TYR A 167 21.58 -10.05 -14.23
N ILE A 168 21.93 -11.20 -13.70
CA ILE A 168 21.43 -12.49 -14.13
C ILE A 168 20.74 -13.17 -12.96
N ILE A 169 19.45 -13.40 -13.09
CA ILE A 169 18.62 -13.99 -12.02
C ILE A 169 17.96 -15.28 -12.51
N HIS A 170 17.84 -16.25 -11.62
CA HIS A 170 17.08 -17.48 -11.89
C HIS A 170 15.58 -17.15 -11.82
N SER A 171 14.97 -16.93 -12.99
CA SER A 171 13.57 -16.54 -13.12
C SER A 171 13.13 -16.72 -14.59
N THR A 172 11.82 -16.61 -14.84
CA THR A 172 11.26 -16.57 -16.19
C THR A 172 10.79 -15.17 -16.55
N LEU A 173 10.76 -14.82 -17.84
CA LEU A 173 10.19 -13.52 -18.26
C LEU A 173 8.73 -13.38 -17.89
N LYS A 174 7.96 -14.48 -17.87
CA LYS A 174 6.56 -14.46 -17.42
C LYS A 174 6.46 -14.05 -15.93
N SER A 175 7.28 -14.66 -15.07
CA SER A 175 7.33 -14.30 -13.65
C SER A 175 7.78 -12.84 -13.42
N MET A 176 8.64 -12.31 -14.28
CA MET A 176 9.05 -10.90 -14.22
C MET A 176 7.93 -9.98 -14.71
N GLU A 177 7.23 -10.36 -15.78
CA GLU A 177 6.07 -9.63 -16.32
C GLU A 177 4.95 -9.50 -15.27
N ASP A 178 4.68 -10.56 -14.49
CA ASP A 178 3.69 -10.56 -13.42
C ASP A 178 4.07 -9.66 -12.22
N LYS A 179 5.37 -9.39 -12.02
CA LYS A 179 5.90 -8.59 -10.91
C LYS A 179 6.16 -7.14 -11.26
N LEU A 180 6.37 -6.84 -12.52
CA LEU A 180 6.65 -5.48 -13.00
C LEU A 180 5.35 -4.74 -13.30
N PRO A 181 5.32 -3.40 -13.12
CA PRO A 181 4.12 -2.61 -13.41
C PRO A 181 3.69 -2.79 -14.87
N ALA A 182 2.50 -3.36 -15.07
CA ALA A 182 1.96 -3.57 -16.40
C ALA A 182 1.69 -2.26 -17.17
N SER A 183 1.61 -1.10 -16.48
CA SER A 183 1.52 0.23 -17.11
C SER A 183 2.81 0.67 -17.77
N GLU A 184 3.96 0.21 -17.26
CA GLU A 184 5.28 0.68 -17.69
C GLU A 184 6.02 -0.33 -18.58
N PHE A 185 5.83 -1.63 -18.33
CA PHE A 185 6.54 -2.70 -19.03
C PHE A 185 5.64 -3.41 -20.02
N VAL A 186 6.22 -3.80 -21.17
CA VAL A 186 5.53 -4.54 -22.21
C VAL A 186 6.40 -5.64 -22.77
N ARG A 187 5.80 -6.82 -22.96
CA ARG A 187 6.45 -7.92 -23.64
C ARG A 187 6.37 -7.71 -25.14
N ILE A 188 7.52 -7.71 -25.82
CA ILE A 188 7.60 -7.49 -27.27
C ILE A 188 7.99 -8.74 -28.05
N HIS A 189 8.54 -9.73 -27.35
CA HIS A 189 8.96 -11.01 -27.93
C HIS A 189 8.94 -12.09 -26.86
N ARG A 190 8.93 -13.37 -27.25
CA ARG A 190 9.06 -14.49 -26.26
C ARG A 190 10.29 -14.35 -25.36
N GLY A 191 11.34 -13.67 -25.86
CA GLY A 191 12.61 -13.47 -25.18
C GLY A 191 12.85 -12.06 -24.64
N PHE A 192 11.93 -11.09 -24.84
CA PHE A 192 12.17 -9.71 -24.45
C PHE A 192 10.96 -9.04 -23.78
N LEU A 193 11.22 -8.37 -22.66
CA LEU A 193 10.29 -7.51 -21.93
C LEU A 193 10.96 -6.15 -21.74
N ILE A 194 10.30 -5.06 -22.11
CA ILE A 194 10.89 -3.72 -22.15
C ILE A 194 10.04 -2.68 -21.44
N PRO A 195 10.62 -1.63 -20.85
CA PRO A 195 9.89 -0.43 -20.43
C PRO A 195 9.49 0.39 -21.66
N VAL A 196 8.22 0.79 -21.73
CA VAL A 196 7.69 1.61 -22.85
C VAL A 196 8.41 2.95 -22.96
N SER A 197 8.74 3.55 -21.80
CA SER A 197 9.44 4.84 -21.70
C SER A 197 10.89 4.84 -22.22
N LYS A 198 11.47 3.66 -22.47
CA LYS A 198 12.86 3.54 -22.97
C LYS A 198 12.94 3.30 -24.46
N ILE A 199 11.81 3.19 -25.16
CA ILE A 199 11.79 3.02 -26.61
C ILE A 199 12.18 4.34 -27.27
N ASP A 200 13.27 4.33 -28.04
CA ASP A 200 13.68 5.49 -28.84
C ASP A 200 12.77 5.61 -30.08
N TYR A 201 12.60 4.51 -30.83
CA TYR A 201 11.71 4.40 -31.98
C TYR A 201 11.45 2.93 -32.31
N ILE A 202 10.50 2.70 -33.20
CA ILE A 202 10.17 1.37 -33.73
C ILE A 202 10.15 1.45 -35.24
N GLU A 203 10.91 0.56 -35.91
CA GLU A 203 11.00 0.48 -37.36
C GLU A 203 11.03 -0.99 -37.78
N ASP A 204 10.27 -1.35 -38.81
CA ASP A 204 10.24 -2.67 -39.42
C ASP A 204 10.12 -3.87 -38.45
N GLY A 205 9.31 -3.72 -37.38
CA GLY A 205 9.12 -4.77 -36.39
C GLY A 205 10.27 -4.91 -35.40
N VAL A 206 11.09 -3.88 -35.26
CA VAL A 206 12.20 -3.80 -34.33
C VAL A 206 12.02 -2.58 -33.43
N ALA A 207 12.13 -2.75 -32.13
CA ALA A 207 12.20 -1.65 -31.17
C ALA A 207 13.65 -1.31 -30.85
N PHE A 208 13.99 -0.04 -30.92
CA PHE A 208 15.34 0.44 -30.59
C PHE A 208 15.35 1.08 -29.22
N ILE A 209 16.32 0.67 -28.38
CA ILE A 209 16.54 1.19 -27.02
C ILE A 209 18.05 1.44 -26.88
N MET A 210 18.46 2.70 -26.68
CA MET A 210 19.86 3.09 -26.55
C MET A 210 20.74 2.50 -27.67
N GLY A 211 20.23 2.55 -28.91
CA GLY A 211 20.91 2.01 -30.09
C GLY A 211 20.90 0.46 -30.21
N THR A 212 20.29 -0.25 -29.27
CA THR A 212 20.15 -1.71 -29.33
C THR A 212 18.86 -2.09 -30.02
N ALA A 213 18.94 -2.95 -31.05
CA ALA A 213 17.81 -3.46 -31.81
C ALA A 213 17.20 -4.69 -31.13
N LEU A 214 15.91 -4.62 -30.77
CA LEU A 214 15.16 -5.67 -30.09
C LEU A 214 13.97 -6.10 -30.97
N PRO A 215 13.83 -7.40 -31.33
CA PRO A 215 12.79 -7.84 -32.23
C PRO A 215 11.41 -7.76 -31.58
N VAL A 216 10.42 -7.28 -32.31
CA VAL A 216 9.01 -7.30 -31.93
C VAL A 216 8.31 -8.39 -32.73
N SER A 217 7.79 -9.42 -32.07
CA SER A 217 7.06 -10.47 -32.78
C SER A 217 5.59 -10.08 -32.98
N GLU A 218 4.98 -10.56 -34.06
CA GLU A 218 3.58 -10.27 -34.41
C GLU A 218 2.61 -10.60 -33.27
N THR A 219 2.90 -11.63 -32.47
CA THR A 219 2.07 -12.02 -31.30
C THR A 219 1.96 -10.92 -30.25
N TYR A 220 2.99 -10.11 -30.06
CA TYR A 220 3.07 -9.07 -29.00
C TYR A 220 2.90 -7.66 -29.54
N LYS A 221 2.88 -7.48 -30.84
CA LYS A 221 2.78 -6.17 -31.51
C LYS A 221 1.54 -5.40 -31.12
N ASN A 222 0.38 -6.06 -31.06
CA ASN A 222 -0.87 -5.41 -30.71
C ASN A 222 -0.87 -4.87 -29.27
N ASP A 223 -0.27 -5.58 -28.33
CA ASP A 223 -0.18 -5.16 -26.94
C ASP A 223 0.83 -4.02 -26.77
N LEU A 224 1.92 -4.03 -27.55
CA LEU A 224 2.83 -2.90 -27.63
C LEU A 224 2.11 -1.64 -28.17
N LEU A 225 1.43 -1.74 -29.32
CA LEU A 225 0.74 -0.60 -29.95
C LEU A 225 -0.36 0.01 -29.06
N LYS A 226 -1.08 -0.81 -28.28
CA LYS A 226 -2.07 -0.32 -27.29
C LYS A 226 -1.45 0.55 -26.20
N LYS A 227 -0.18 0.32 -25.84
CA LYS A 227 0.53 1.08 -24.81
C LYS A 227 1.21 2.33 -25.36
N LEU A 228 1.49 2.34 -26.66
CA LEU A 228 1.99 3.54 -27.33
C LEU A 228 0.78 4.44 -27.62
N GLN A 229 0.77 5.64 -27.05
CA GLN A 229 -0.22 6.66 -27.36
C GLN A 229 0.12 7.23 -28.75
N LEU A 230 -0.29 6.52 -29.82
CA LEU A 230 -0.11 7.01 -31.18
C LEU A 230 -1.10 8.14 -31.44
N ILE A 231 -0.60 9.27 -31.94
CA ILE A 231 -1.37 10.45 -32.36
C ILE A 231 -1.77 10.32 -33.83
#